data_b62a7cbd71bff134d51cbc5cff712975
#
_entry.id   b62a7cbd71bff134d51cbc5cff712975
#
_cell.length_a   1.000
_cell.length_b   1.000
_cell.length_c   1.000
_cell.angle_alpha   90.00
_cell.angle_beta   90.00
_cell.angle_gamma   90.00
#
_symmetry.space_group_name_H-M   'P 1'
#
loop_
_entity.id
_entity.type
_entity.pdbx_description
1 polymer ?
#
loop_
_entity_poly.entity_id
_entity_poly.type
_entity_poly.pdbx_seq_one_letter_code
_entity_poly.pdbx_strand_id
1 'polypeptide(L)'
;KSEAAIYVENLRQLGVDAADLLLESRSMNTWQNAEFSSPLLKAYGADRVLLVSSGFHLRRGMLYFTHFGIPATPVRADYVGGVLSWLPLSYNFTMADVALHEYAGIARYRWYNAMGWNVQATRPGAL
;
A
#
# COMPACT_ATOMS: atom_id res chain seq x y z
N LYS A 1 19.80 -4.19 1.59
CA LYS A 1 18.68 -5.01 2.07
C LYS A 1 17.38 -4.37 1.54
N SER A 2 16.42 -5.17 1.09
CA SER A 2 15.09 -4.66 0.77
C SER A 2 14.36 -4.23 2.04
N GLU A 3 13.39 -3.33 1.93
CA GLU A 3 12.54 -2.91 3.05
C GLU A 3 11.85 -4.12 3.70
N ALA A 4 11.32 -5.03 2.88
CA ALA A 4 10.69 -6.26 3.34
C ALA A 4 11.64 -7.15 4.19
N ALA A 5 12.92 -7.21 3.84
CA ALA A 5 13.90 -7.97 4.64
C ALA A 5 14.16 -7.34 6.02
N ILE A 6 14.06 -6.01 6.13
CA ILE A 6 14.16 -5.30 7.41
C ILE A 6 12.95 -5.60 8.29
N TYR A 7 11.75 -5.59 7.69
CA TYR A 7 10.52 -5.95 8.41
C TYR A 7 10.54 -7.38 8.92
N VAL A 8 11.00 -8.34 8.11
CA VAL A 8 11.16 -9.74 8.54
C VAL A 8 12.08 -9.84 9.75
N GLU A 9 13.22 -9.16 9.73
CA GLU A 9 14.16 -9.17 10.86
C GLU A 9 13.52 -8.63 12.15
N ASN A 10 12.78 -7.52 12.05
CA ASN A 10 12.08 -6.93 13.19
C ASN A 10 10.95 -7.83 13.71
N LEU A 11 10.14 -8.42 12.83
CA LEU A 11 9.06 -9.32 13.22
C LEU A 11 9.58 -10.58 13.92
N ARG A 12 10.69 -11.14 13.46
CA ARG A 12 11.35 -12.26 14.14
C ARG A 12 11.85 -11.91 15.52
N GLN A 13 12.39 -10.70 15.70
CA GLN A 13 12.78 -10.20 17.03
C GLN A 13 11.58 -10.05 17.99
N LEU A 14 10.39 -9.77 17.44
CA LEU A 14 9.13 -9.71 18.18
C LEU A 14 8.49 -11.09 18.41
N GLY A 15 9.15 -12.18 17.99
CA GLY A 15 8.69 -13.55 18.24
C GLY A 15 7.81 -14.16 17.15
N VAL A 16 7.67 -13.52 15.99
CA VAL A 16 6.95 -14.10 14.84
C VAL A 16 7.78 -15.23 14.24
N ASP A 17 7.18 -16.41 14.05
CA ASP A 17 7.85 -17.55 13.44
C ASP A 17 8.19 -17.25 11.96
N ALA A 18 9.33 -17.74 11.53
CA ALA A 18 9.75 -17.61 10.12
C ALA A 18 8.79 -18.31 9.15
N ALA A 19 8.11 -19.36 9.59
CA ALA A 19 7.11 -20.08 8.81
C ALA A 19 5.84 -19.25 8.55
N ASP A 20 5.57 -18.23 9.39
CA ASP A 20 4.43 -17.33 9.25
C ASP A 20 4.77 -16.08 8.41
N LEU A 21 5.99 -15.99 7.89
CA LEU A 21 6.46 -14.83 7.13
C LEU A 21 6.57 -15.15 5.64
N LEU A 22 5.74 -14.50 4.84
CA LEU A 22 5.79 -14.56 3.38
C LEU A 22 6.41 -13.26 2.84
N LEU A 23 7.61 -13.37 2.26
CA LEU A 23 8.41 -12.23 1.84
C LEU A 23 8.21 -11.89 0.36
N GLU A 24 7.75 -10.65 0.07
CA GLU A 24 7.84 -10.03 -1.24
C GLU A 24 8.94 -8.94 -1.20
N SER A 25 10.01 -9.09 -1.99
CA SER A 25 11.20 -8.21 -1.94
C SER A 25 11.58 -7.58 -3.27
N ARG A 26 10.78 -7.78 -4.34
CA ARG A 26 11.08 -7.31 -5.69
C ARG A 26 10.40 -5.99 -6.02
N SER A 27 9.35 -5.64 -5.30
CA SER A 27 8.59 -4.42 -5.55
C SER A 27 9.39 -3.16 -5.25
N MET A 28 9.33 -2.20 -6.16
CA MET A 28 9.97 -0.88 -6.05
C MET A 28 8.97 0.25 -5.77
N ASN A 29 7.67 -0.06 -5.77
CA ASN A 29 6.61 0.90 -5.52
C ASN A 29 5.31 0.17 -5.13
N THR A 30 4.30 0.94 -4.68
CA THR A 30 3.02 0.39 -4.19
C THR A 30 2.25 -0.40 -5.26
N TRP A 31 2.36 -0.01 -6.54
CA TRP A 31 1.73 -0.75 -7.64
C TRP A 31 2.32 -2.15 -7.77
N GLN A 32 3.65 -2.24 -7.86
CA GLN A 32 4.36 -3.52 -7.94
C GLN A 32 4.17 -4.36 -6.67
N ASN A 33 4.06 -3.72 -5.50
CA ASN A 33 3.76 -4.43 -4.26
C ASN A 33 2.41 -5.16 -4.36
N ALA A 34 1.36 -4.52 -4.83
CA ALA A 34 0.08 -5.16 -5.05
C ALA A 34 0.14 -6.24 -6.15
N GLU A 35 0.83 -5.96 -7.26
CA GLU A 35 1.01 -6.87 -8.38
C GLU A 35 1.72 -8.17 -7.96
N PHE A 36 2.87 -8.05 -7.26
CA PHE A 36 3.69 -9.20 -6.90
C PHE A 36 3.17 -9.94 -5.66
N SER A 37 2.45 -9.26 -4.76
CA SER A 37 1.79 -9.91 -3.63
C SER A 37 0.59 -10.76 -4.05
N SER A 38 -0.11 -10.40 -5.14
CA SER A 38 -1.30 -11.12 -5.59
C SER A 38 -1.07 -12.61 -5.83
N PRO A 39 -0.07 -13.05 -6.62
CA PRO A 39 0.19 -14.48 -6.82
C PRO A 39 0.65 -15.19 -5.54
N LEU A 40 1.38 -14.51 -4.66
CA LEU A 40 1.83 -15.07 -3.38
C LEU A 40 0.65 -15.35 -2.45
N LEU A 41 -0.26 -14.40 -2.29
CA LEU A 41 -1.46 -14.55 -1.47
C LEU A 41 -2.41 -15.63 -2.01
N LYS A 42 -2.53 -15.73 -3.35
CA LYS A 42 -3.32 -16.80 -3.98
C LYS A 42 -2.71 -18.18 -3.75
N ALA A 43 -1.39 -18.30 -3.88
CA ALA A 43 -0.69 -19.57 -3.65
C ALA A 43 -0.75 -19.99 -2.18
N TYR A 44 -0.71 -19.02 -1.26
CA TYR A 44 -0.87 -19.25 0.18
C TYR A 44 -2.30 -19.64 0.57
N GLY A 45 -3.30 -19.29 -0.25
CA GLY A 45 -4.70 -19.57 0.04
C GLY A 45 -5.29 -18.70 1.14
N ALA A 46 -4.88 -17.43 1.20
CA ALA A 46 -5.33 -16.50 2.24
C ALA A 46 -6.84 -16.19 2.10
N ASP A 47 -7.63 -16.55 3.11
CA ASP A 47 -9.08 -16.26 3.17
C ASP A 47 -9.36 -14.80 3.51
N ARG A 48 -8.51 -14.19 4.31
CA ARG A 48 -8.63 -12.80 4.76
C ARG A 48 -7.29 -12.09 4.65
N VAL A 49 -7.31 -10.90 4.07
CA VAL A 49 -6.12 -10.05 3.91
C VAL A 49 -6.36 -8.74 4.62
N LEU A 50 -5.46 -8.35 5.50
CA LEU A 50 -5.41 -7.02 6.12
C LEU A 50 -4.28 -6.23 5.46
N LEU A 51 -4.62 -5.06 4.91
CA LEU A 51 -3.62 -4.11 4.40
C LEU A 51 -3.30 -3.11 5.50
N VAL A 52 -2.17 -3.33 6.17
CA VAL A 52 -1.67 -2.43 7.23
C VAL A 52 -0.72 -1.41 6.61
N SER A 53 -1.03 -0.13 6.74
CA SER A 53 -0.20 0.96 6.20
C SER A 53 -0.54 2.29 6.88
N SER A 54 0.29 3.30 6.64
CA SER A 54 0.00 4.68 7.06
C SER A 54 -1.35 5.16 6.53
N GLY A 55 -2.10 5.89 7.38
CA GLY A 55 -3.46 6.30 7.06
C GLY A 55 -3.59 7.06 5.74
N PHE A 56 -2.59 7.85 5.35
CA PHE A 56 -2.58 8.58 4.08
C PHE A 56 -2.31 7.68 2.86
N HIS A 57 -1.57 6.56 3.02
CA HIS A 57 -1.28 5.60 1.95
C HIS A 57 -2.41 4.59 1.70
N LEU A 58 -3.26 4.33 2.70
CA LEU A 58 -4.26 3.25 2.64
C LEU A 58 -5.18 3.37 1.44
N ARG A 59 -5.66 4.59 1.12
CA ARG A 59 -6.59 4.80 -0.01
C ARG A 59 -5.98 4.36 -1.33
N ARG A 60 -4.73 4.74 -1.62
CA ARG A 60 -4.01 4.35 -2.83
C ARG A 60 -3.62 2.87 -2.81
N GLY A 61 -3.19 2.37 -1.66
CA GLY A 61 -2.90 0.96 -1.47
C GLY A 61 -4.12 0.08 -1.78
N MET A 62 -5.27 0.38 -1.16
CA MET A 62 -6.52 -0.34 -1.40
C MET A 62 -6.93 -0.34 -2.88
N LEU A 63 -6.77 0.81 -3.57
CA LEU A 63 -7.07 0.93 -4.99
C LEU A 63 -6.25 -0.07 -5.82
N TYR A 64 -4.94 -0.19 -5.53
CA TYR A 64 -4.05 -1.09 -6.26
C TYR A 64 -4.27 -2.56 -5.89
N PHE A 65 -4.43 -2.88 -4.61
CA PHE A 65 -4.70 -4.25 -4.17
C PHE A 65 -6.02 -4.78 -4.75
N THR A 66 -7.06 -3.95 -4.76
CA THR A 66 -8.34 -4.29 -5.38
C THR A 66 -8.20 -4.50 -6.90
N HIS A 67 -7.40 -3.67 -7.59
CA HIS A 67 -7.11 -3.81 -9.03
C HIS A 67 -6.54 -5.20 -9.36
N PHE A 68 -5.63 -5.71 -8.53
CA PHE A 68 -5.04 -7.05 -8.68
C PHE A 68 -5.88 -8.18 -8.05
N GLY A 69 -7.13 -7.89 -7.67
CA GLY A 69 -8.07 -8.88 -7.17
C GLY A 69 -7.83 -9.34 -5.74
N ILE A 70 -7.16 -8.53 -4.92
CA ILE A 70 -6.95 -8.81 -3.51
C ILE A 70 -8.01 -8.05 -2.70
N PRO A 71 -9.01 -8.73 -2.12
CA PRO A 71 -10.03 -8.12 -1.28
C PRO A 71 -9.47 -7.87 0.13
N ALA A 72 -8.63 -6.84 0.28
CA ALA A 72 -8.04 -6.50 1.56
C ALA A 72 -8.97 -5.63 2.42
N THR A 73 -8.83 -5.76 3.75
CA THR A 73 -9.43 -4.84 4.71
C THR A 73 -8.37 -3.83 5.16
N PRO A 74 -8.61 -2.51 5.04
CA PRO A 74 -7.61 -1.50 5.42
C PRO A 74 -7.47 -1.39 6.94
N VAL A 75 -6.24 -1.35 7.43
CA VAL A 75 -5.90 -1.12 8.83
C VAL A 75 -4.87 0.00 8.92
N ARG A 76 -5.19 1.04 9.67
CA ARG A 76 -4.26 2.17 9.89
C ARG A 76 -3.17 1.80 10.88
N ALA A 77 -1.92 1.99 10.45
CA ALA A 77 -0.76 1.82 11.32
C ALA A 77 -0.42 3.09 12.14
N ASP A 78 -0.90 4.25 11.70
CA ASP A 78 -0.63 5.55 12.33
C ASP A 78 -1.82 6.52 12.23
N TYR A 79 -1.75 7.59 13.03
CA TYR A 79 -2.72 8.69 13.05
C TYR A 79 -2.03 10.04 12.79
N VAL A 80 -1.32 10.13 11.68
CA VAL A 80 -0.64 11.36 11.26
C VAL A 80 -1.65 12.33 10.66
N GLY A 81 -1.59 13.60 11.06
CA GLY A 81 -2.47 14.65 10.56
C GLY A 81 -1.85 16.02 10.71
N GLY A 82 -2.37 16.99 9.96
CA GLY A 82 -1.93 18.38 10.07
C GLY A 82 -2.20 18.97 11.47
N VAL A 83 -1.37 19.89 11.88
CA VAL A 83 -1.52 20.64 13.12
C VAL A 83 -2.10 22.03 12.81
N LEU A 84 -3.23 22.37 13.43
CA LEU A 84 -3.78 23.71 13.32
C LEU A 84 -2.82 24.71 13.99
N SER A 85 -2.31 25.68 13.22
CA SER A 85 -1.38 26.69 13.70
C SER A 85 -1.61 28.02 13.00
N TRP A 86 -1.46 29.10 13.75
CA TRP A 86 -1.46 30.47 13.23
C TRP A 86 -0.21 30.78 12.39
N LEU A 87 0.92 30.15 12.72
CA LEU A 87 2.18 30.29 11.98
C LEU A 87 2.37 29.10 11.04
N PRO A 88 2.99 29.29 9.87
CA PRO A 88 3.38 28.20 9.00
C PRO A 88 4.33 27.24 9.72
N LEU A 89 3.95 25.97 9.80
CA LEU A 89 4.78 24.91 10.36
C LEU A 89 5.35 24.07 9.21
N SER A 90 6.66 23.83 9.23
CA SER A 90 7.33 22.94 8.27
C SER A 90 6.69 21.56 8.23
N TYR A 91 6.23 21.05 9.37
CA TYR A 91 5.47 19.82 9.48
C TYR A 91 4.21 19.81 8.61
N ASN A 92 3.43 20.91 8.59
CA ASN A 92 2.23 21.02 7.76
C ASN A 92 2.55 21.03 6.26
N PHE A 93 3.67 21.61 5.85
CA PHE A 93 4.14 21.51 4.46
C PHE A 93 4.49 20.08 4.08
N THR A 94 5.15 19.34 4.97
CA THR A 94 5.42 17.90 4.75
C THR A 94 4.12 17.12 4.63
N MET A 95 3.12 17.39 5.46
CA MET A 95 1.80 16.74 5.37
C MET A 95 1.08 17.08 4.07
N ALA A 96 1.16 18.33 3.63
CA ALA A 96 0.60 18.76 2.34
C ALA A 96 1.29 18.08 1.16
N ASP A 97 2.62 17.96 1.18
CA ASP A 97 3.40 17.27 0.15
C ASP A 97 3.01 15.79 0.07
N VAL A 98 2.95 15.10 1.20
CA VAL A 98 2.50 13.70 1.28
C VAL A 98 1.08 13.55 0.72
N ALA A 99 0.15 14.42 1.08
CA ALA A 99 -1.22 14.38 0.58
C ALA A 99 -1.27 14.60 -0.94
N LEU A 100 -0.55 15.58 -1.46
CA LEU A 100 -0.46 15.84 -2.91
C LEU A 100 0.12 14.65 -3.66
N HIS A 101 1.16 14.02 -3.12
CA HIS A 101 1.76 12.81 -3.70
C HIS A 101 0.73 11.67 -3.81
N GLU A 102 -0.07 11.45 -2.78
CA GLU A 102 -1.13 10.43 -2.79
C GLU A 102 -2.24 10.75 -3.80
N TYR A 103 -2.71 11.99 -3.85
CA TYR A 103 -3.72 12.40 -4.82
C TYR A 103 -3.21 12.33 -6.26
N ALA A 104 -1.96 12.74 -6.51
CA ALA A 104 -1.31 12.60 -7.81
C ALA A 104 -1.18 11.13 -8.23
N GLY A 105 -0.81 10.24 -7.29
CA GLY A 105 -0.76 8.80 -7.53
C GLY A 105 -2.11 8.20 -7.91
N ILE A 106 -3.18 8.60 -7.25
CA ILE A 106 -4.55 8.17 -7.57
C ILE A 106 -5.01 8.74 -8.93
N ALA A 107 -4.73 10.02 -9.20
CA ALA A 107 -5.06 10.65 -10.48
C ALA A 107 -4.34 9.96 -11.64
N ARG A 108 -3.05 9.69 -11.49
CA ARG A 108 -2.24 8.93 -12.46
C ARG A 108 -2.82 7.54 -12.73
N TYR A 109 -3.21 6.82 -11.69
CA TYR A 109 -3.84 5.50 -11.83
C TYR A 109 -5.11 5.57 -12.68
N ARG A 110 -6.00 6.51 -12.38
CA ARG A 110 -7.26 6.70 -13.14
C ARG A 110 -7.00 7.06 -14.59
N TRP A 111 -6.06 7.96 -14.83
CA TRP A 111 -5.64 8.36 -16.17
C TRP A 111 -5.11 7.16 -16.96
N TYR A 112 -4.21 6.39 -16.37
CA TYR A 112 -3.60 5.22 -17.03
C TYR A 112 -4.64 4.13 -17.31
N ASN A 113 -5.60 3.92 -16.42
CA ASN A 113 -6.72 3.00 -16.67
C ASN A 113 -7.60 3.49 -17.83
N ALA A 114 -7.95 4.78 -17.89
CA ALA A 114 -8.75 5.36 -18.96
C ALA A 114 -8.06 5.25 -20.32
N MET A 115 -6.72 5.37 -20.35
CA MET A 115 -5.92 5.24 -21.56
C MET A 115 -5.57 3.79 -21.92
N GLY A 116 -5.93 2.81 -21.06
CA GLY A 116 -5.57 1.40 -21.27
C GLY A 116 -4.08 1.09 -21.10
N TRP A 117 -3.34 1.94 -20.40
CA TRP A 117 -1.89 1.76 -20.19
C TRP A 117 -1.54 0.90 -18.99
N ASN A 118 -2.46 0.74 -18.04
CA ASN A 118 -2.31 -0.24 -16.97
C ASN A 118 -2.71 -1.64 -17.48
N VAL A 119 -2.13 -2.68 -16.87
CA VAL A 119 -2.65 -4.04 -17.05
C VAL A 119 -4.12 -4.09 -16.65
N GLN A 120 -4.90 -4.97 -17.26
CA GLN A 120 -6.33 -5.07 -16.96
C GLN A 120 -6.56 -5.44 -15.50
N ALA A 121 -7.55 -4.80 -14.88
CA ALA A 121 -7.96 -5.14 -13.53
C ALA A 121 -8.47 -6.57 -13.45
N THR A 122 -8.10 -7.28 -12.40
CA THR A 122 -8.56 -8.66 -12.17
C THR A 122 -10.06 -8.71 -11.85
N ARG A 123 -10.60 -7.60 -11.32
CA ARG A 123 -12.04 -7.41 -11.08
C ARG A 123 -12.49 -6.10 -11.74
N PRO A 124 -13.24 -6.16 -12.86
CA PRO A 124 -13.82 -4.96 -13.48
C PRO A 124 -14.74 -4.22 -12.48
N GLY A 125 -14.60 -2.89 -12.44
CA GLY A 125 -15.43 -2.05 -11.57
C GLY A 125 -14.94 -1.92 -10.11
N ALA A 126 -13.81 -2.49 -9.76
CA ALA A 126 -13.16 -2.28 -8.48
C ALA A 126 -12.45 -0.91 -8.48
N LEU A 127 -13.16 0.15 -8.12
CA LEU A 127 -12.66 1.52 -7.94
C LEU A 127 -12.78 1.94 -6.47
#